data_af0109c1bdfc479c415641777a497134
#
_entry.id   af0109c1bdfc479c415641777a497134
#
_cell.length_a   1.000
_cell.length_b   1.000
_cell.length_c   1.000
_cell.angle_alpha   90.00
_cell.angle_beta   90.00
_cell.angle_gamma   90.00
#
_symmetry.space_group_name_H-M   'P 1'
#
loop_
_entity.id
_entity.type
_entity.pdbx_description
1 polymer ?
#
loop_
_entity_poly.entity_id
_entity_poly.type
_entity_poly.pdbx_seq_one_letter_code
_entity_poly.pdbx_strand_id
1 'polypeptide(L)'
;MLKKIFIIISLYLSLIFSVNANIDIKARTAILQDFLSGEILYEKEPDRSIYPASMTKIMTSIIAFDLIKSGDLSLNDKFIISEKAWRLSTAGYSSMFIMVGDEVSVEDLLLGIIIASGNDACIALAEGIAGTEEEFAILMTSKAKELGMENTNFANSSGINDPDNYSTVRDILIMSNYLIKEHPKYYEWFAEKEFTWNRTGGDPTVSYTHLRAHETSVN
;
A
#
# COMPACT_ATOMS: atom_id res chain seq x y z
N MET A 1 -31.45 -23.98 50.60
CA MET A 1 -30.13 -24.03 49.95
C MET A 1 -30.23 -24.31 48.44
N LEU A 2 -30.95 -25.32 47.99
CA LEU A 2 -31.06 -25.67 46.55
C LEU A 2 -31.56 -24.52 45.66
N LYS A 3 -32.58 -23.73 46.06
CA LYS A 3 -33.06 -22.60 45.26
C LYS A 3 -32.02 -21.49 45.03
N LYS A 4 -31.13 -21.23 46.00
CA LYS A 4 -30.06 -20.22 45.84
C LYS A 4 -28.97 -20.71 44.89
N ILE A 5 -28.68 -21.99 44.89
CA ILE A 5 -27.72 -22.62 43.97
C ILE A 5 -28.23 -22.59 42.55
N PHE A 6 -29.53 -22.84 42.33
CA PHE A 6 -30.13 -22.80 41.01
C PHE A 6 -30.15 -21.38 40.40
N ILE A 7 -30.37 -20.34 41.22
CA ILE A 7 -30.29 -18.94 40.77
C ILE A 7 -28.87 -18.54 40.40
N ILE A 8 -27.85 -18.98 41.14
CA ILE A 8 -26.47 -18.69 40.85
C ILE A 8 -25.99 -19.39 39.54
N ILE A 9 -26.42 -20.65 39.34
CA ILE A 9 -26.11 -21.40 38.10
C ILE A 9 -26.83 -20.77 36.91
N SER A 10 -28.07 -20.32 37.04
CA SER A 10 -28.83 -19.64 35.99
C SER A 10 -28.22 -18.28 35.64
N LEU A 11 -27.69 -17.54 36.62
CA LEU A 11 -26.99 -16.27 36.38
C LEU A 11 -25.64 -16.50 35.69
N TYR A 12 -24.94 -17.59 36.03
CA TYR A 12 -23.67 -17.95 35.35
C TYR A 12 -23.89 -18.43 33.92
N LEU A 13 -24.96 -19.17 33.62
CA LEU A 13 -25.31 -19.62 32.28
C LEU A 13 -25.71 -18.45 31.36
N SER A 14 -26.32 -17.37 31.91
CA SER A 14 -26.69 -16.19 31.13
C SER A 14 -25.52 -15.29 30.72
N LEU A 15 -24.34 -15.47 31.34
CA LEU A 15 -23.13 -14.72 30.98
C LEU A 15 -22.31 -15.33 29.83
N ILE A 16 -22.73 -16.51 29.31
CA ILE A 16 -22.00 -17.22 28.25
C ILE A 16 -22.57 -16.93 26.84
N PHE A 17 -23.60 -16.09 26.72
CA PHE A 17 -24.04 -15.65 25.41
C PHE A 17 -23.05 -14.63 24.86
N SER A 18 -22.04 -15.11 24.14
CA SER A 18 -21.27 -14.29 23.22
C SER A 18 -22.24 -13.71 22.21
N VAL A 19 -22.51 -12.42 22.31
CA VAL A 19 -23.22 -11.68 21.26
C VAL A 19 -22.28 -11.61 20.08
N ASN A 20 -22.38 -12.56 19.16
CA ASN A 20 -21.77 -12.42 17.85
C ASN A 20 -22.51 -11.30 17.12
N ALA A 21 -21.99 -10.10 17.18
CA ALA A 21 -22.43 -9.03 16.30
C ALA A 21 -22.09 -9.47 14.87
N ASN A 22 -23.11 -9.84 14.09
CA ASN A 22 -22.92 -10.15 12.69
C ASN A 22 -22.66 -8.85 11.94
N ILE A 23 -21.38 -8.52 11.73
CA ILE A 23 -20.97 -7.34 10.96
C ILE A 23 -21.15 -7.72 9.48
N ASP A 24 -22.23 -7.26 8.88
CA ASP A 24 -22.46 -7.41 7.44
C ASP A 24 -21.89 -6.19 6.71
N ILE A 25 -20.76 -6.39 6.03
CA ILE A 25 -20.15 -5.37 5.17
C ILE A 25 -20.37 -5.71 3.70
N LYS A 26 -20.63 -4.69 2.87
CA LYS A 26 -20.86 -4.86 1.43
C LYS A 26 -19.60 -5.24 0.65
N ALA A 27 -18.40 -5.12 1.24
CA ALA A 27 -17.16 -5.52 0.60
C ALA A 27 -17.17 -7.02 0.28
N ARG A 28 -16.57 -7.40 -0.87
CA ARG A 28 -16.42 -8.79 -1.28
C ARG A 28 -15.43 -9.55 -0.40
N THR A 29 -14.33 -8.88 -0.03
CA THR A 29 -13.30 -9.41 0.86
C THR A 29 -12.97 -8.36 1.91
N ALA A 30 -12.67 -8.78 3.15
CA ALA A 30 -12.25 -7.87 4.20
C ALA A 30 -11.46 -8.61 5.28
N ILE A 31 -10.58 -7.87 5.94
CA ILE A 31 -9.91 -8.29 7.16
C ILE A 31 -9.77 -7.08 8.09
N LEU A 32 -10.01 -7.27 9.37
CA LEU A 32 -9.82 -6.28 10.42
C LEU A 32 -8.99 -6.88 11.53
N GLN A 33 -7.91 -6.21 11.88
CA GLN A 33 -7.01 -6.63 12.94
C GLN A 33 -6.86 -5.52 13.97
N ASP A 34 -6.83 -5.89 15.24
CA ASP A 34 -6.28 -5.02 16.28
C ASP A 34 -4.75 -4.97 16.12
N PHE A 35 -4.25 -3.78 15.80
CA PHE A 35 -2.82 -3.61 15.47
C PHE A 35 -1.89 -3.91 16.65
N LEU A 36 -2.34 -3.63 17.89
CA LEU A 36 -1.49 -3.80 19.08
C LEU A 36 -1.40 -5.26 19.53
N SER A 37 -2.53 -5.96 19.56
CA SER A 37 -2.59 -7.37 19.98
C SER A 37 -2.27 -8.33 18.84
N GLY A 38 -2.47 -7.92 17.58
CA GLY A 38 -2.41 -8.79 16.40
C GLY A 38 -3.66 -9.66 16.23
N GLU A 39 -4.69 -9.52 17.08
CA GLU A 39 -5.92 -10.30 17.02
C GLU A 39 -6.75 -9.94 15.77
N ILE A 40 -7.21 -10.96 15.05
CA ILE A 40 -8.14 -10.77 13.93
C ILE A 40 -9.55 -10.64 14.49
N LEU A 41 -10.10 -9.43 14.38
CA LEU A 41 -11.43 -9.09 14.89
C LEU A 41 -12.54 -9.44 13.91
N TYR A 42 -12.24 -9.45 12.62
CA TYR A 42 -13.21 -9.78 11.57
C TYR A 42 -12.48 -10.22 10.29
N GLU A 43 -13.04 -11.21 9.61
CA GLU A 43 -12.60 -11.59 8.27
C GLU A 43 -13.76 -12.07 7.40
N LYS A 44 -13.67 -11.76 6.09
CA LYS A 44 -14.60 -12.18 5.06
C LYS A 44 -13.81 -12.53 3.81
N GLU A 45 -13.78 -13.81 3.45
CA GLU A 45 -13.02 -14.35 2.33
C GLU A 45 -11.59 -13.76 2.23
N PRO A 46 -10.79 -13.76 3.33
CA PRO A 46 -9.55 -13.00 3.40
C PRO A 46 -8.46 -13.52 2.46
N ASP A 47 -8.54 -14.80 2.07
CA ASP A 47 -7.60 -15.49 1.19
C ASP A 47 -8.08 -15.57 -0.27
N ARG A 48 -9.22 -14.96 -0.58
CA ARG A 48 -9.69 -14.85 -1.95
C ARG A 48 -8.79 -13.94 -2.76
N SER A 49 -8.35 -14.42 -3.92
CA SER A 49 -7.55 -13.63 -4.85
C SER A 49 -8.27 -12.36 -5.28
N ILE A 50 -7.55 -11.25 -5.19
CA ILE A 50 -7.96 -9.92 -5.62
C ILE A 50 -6.90 -9.32 -6.54
N TYR A 51 -7.32 -8.35 -7.33
CA TYR A 51 -6.43 -7.46 -8.04
C TYR A 51 -6.03 -6.31 -7.10
N PRO A 52 -4.72 -6.16 -6.75
CA PRO A 52 -4.30 -5.20 -5.72
C PRO A 52 -4.41 -3.74 -6.17
N ALA A 53 -4.42 -3.46 -7.48
CA ALA A 53 -4.41 -2.09 -8.03
C ALA A 53 -3.32 -1.24 -7.35
N SER A 54 -3.63 0.01 -7.00
CA SER A 54 -2.65 0.93 -6.39
C SER A 54 -2.13 0.51 -5.01
N MET A 55 -2.69 -0.53 -4.36
CA MET A 55 -2.07 -1.09 -3.16
C MET A 55 -0.70 -1.72 -3.44
N THR A 56 -0.41 -2.09 -4.68
CA THR A 56 0.92 -2.50 -5.17
C THR A 56 2.01 -1.48 -4.80
N LYS A 57 1.68 -0.19 -4.83
CA LYS A 57 2.63 0.91 -4.53
C LYS A 57 3.14 0.91 -3.10
N ILE A 58 2.44 0.24 -2.18
CA ILE A 58 2.95 0.02 -0.82
C ILE A 58 4.21 -0.83 -0.88
N MET A 59 4.22 -1.93 -1.65
CA MET A 59 5.41 -2.77 -1.82
C MET A 59 6.53 -2.01 -2.55
N THR A 60 6.20 -1.24 -3.58
CA THR A 60 7.16 -0.38 -4.28
C THR A 60 7.87 0.57 -3.31
N SER A 61 7.11 1.20 -2.40
CA SER A 61 7.67 2.07 -1.37
C SER A 61 8.48 1.30 -0.33
N ILE A 62 8.04 0.12 0.10
CA ILE A 62 8.75 -0.75 1.06
C ILE A 62 10.14 -1.11 0.53
N ILE A 63 10.27 -1.52 -0.74
CA ILE A 63 11.58 -1.84 -1.34
C ILE A 63 12.53 -0.65 -1.22
N ALA A 64 12.09 0.55 -1.58
CA ALA A 64 12.91 1.74 -1.46
C ALA A 64 13.25 2.08 0.01
N PHE A 65 12.29 1.95 0.93
CA PHE A 65 12.52 2.20 2.35
C PHE A 65 13.50 1.19 2.97
N ASP A 66 13.44 -0.08 2.58
CA ASP A 66 14.39 -1.10 3.01
C ASP A 66 15.81 -0.75 2.55
N LEU A 67 15.99 -0.32 1.28
CA LEU A 67 17.27 0.11 0.74
C LEU A 67 17.80 1.39 1.40
N ILE A 68 16.92 2.33 1.74
CA ILE A 68 17.31 3.53 2.49
C ILE A 68 17.73 3.15 3.91
N LYS A 69 17.04 2.23 4.54
CA LYS A 69 17.37 1.73 5.89
C LYS A 69 18.71 1.00 5.93
N SER A 70 19.06 0.24 4.88
CA SER A 70 20.37 -0.43 4.75
C SER A 70 21.50 0.52 4.35
N GLY A 71 21.20 1.69 3.79
CA GLY A 71 22.18 2.65 3.29
C GLY A 71 22.57 2.43 1.83
N ASP A 72 21.90 1.52 1.12
CA ASP A 72 22.11 1.24 -0.30
C ASP A 72 21.42 2.25 -1.22
N LEU A 73 20.52 3.06 -0.68
CA LEU A 73 19.80 4.14 -1.36
C LEU A 73 19.72 5.35 -0.46
N SER A 74 19.73 6.55 -1.04
CA SER A 74 19.52 7.82 -0.33
C SER A 74 18.30 8.56 -0.88
N LEU A 75 17.57 9.25 -0.01
CA LEU A 75 16.48 10.14 -0.42
C LEU A 75 16.96 11.24 -1.40
N ASN A 76 18.24 11.63 -1.31
CA ASN A 76 18.85 12.65 -2.18
C ASN A 76 19.38 12.09 -3.51
N ASP A 77 19.44 10.77 -3.67
CA ASP A 77 19.83 10.17 -4.95
C ASP A 77 18.82 10.58 -6.02
N LYS A 78 19.30 10.75 -7.24
CA LYS A 78 18.48 11.21 -8.35
C LYS A 78 18.47 10.19 -9.45
N PHE A 79 17.30 9.97 -10.01
CA PHE A 79 17.13 9.11 -11.18
C PHE A 79 16.72 9.94 -12.39
N ILE A 80 17.32 9.58 -13.55
CA ILE A 80 16.98 10.19 -14.83
C ILE A 80 15.70 9.52 -15.35
N ILE A 81 14.74 10.35 -15.73
CA ILE A 81 13.43 9.87 -16.17
C ILE A 81 13.51 9.34 -17.61
N SER A 82 13.15 8.07 -17.77
CA SER A 82 13.10 7.38 -19.05
C SER A 82 11.87 7.78 -19.87
N GLU A 83 11.92 7.48 -21.18
CA GLU A 83 10.74 7.62 -22.04
C GLU A 83 9.59 6.68 -21.60
N LYS A 84 9.90 5.47 -21.06
CA LYS A 84 8.90 4.53 -20.55
C LYS A 84 8.12 5.14 -19.38
N ALA A 85 8.81 5.72 -18.41
CA ALA A 85 8.19 6.39 -17.26
C ALA A 85 7.34 7.59 -17.72
N TRP A 86 7.90 8.45 -18.56
CA TRP A 86 7.19 9.64 -19.10
C TRP A 86 5.92 9.29 -19.87
N ARG A 87 5.90 8.21 -20.64
CA ARG A 87 4.70 7.80 -21.40
C ARG A 87 3.49 7.60 -20.50
N LEU A 88 3.65 7.15 -19.27
CA LEU A 88 2.56 7.03 -18.31
C LEU A 88 2.04 8.37 -17.83
N SER A 89 2.87 9.43 -17.80
CA SER A 89 2.43 10.80 -17.47
C SER A 89 1.39 11.32 -18.46
N THR A 90 1.40 10.81 -19.69
CA THR A 90 0.50 11.25 -20.78
C THR A 90 -0.64 10.27 -21.06
N ALA A 91 -0.65 9.10 -20.43
CA ALA A 91 -1.60 8.03 -20.73
C ALA A 91 -2.94 8.12 -19.98
N GLY A 92 -3.17 9.20 -19.22
CA GLY A 92 -4.43 9.41 -18.47
C GLY A 92 -4.52 8.68 -17.13
N TYR A 93 -3.43 8.08 -16.68
CA TYR A 93 -3.30 7.50 -15.33
C TYR A 93 -2.91 8.56 -14.29
N SER A 94 -3.11 8.25 -13.01
CA SER A 94 -2.55 9.06 -11.93
C SER A 94 -1.04 9.20 -12.10
N SER A 95 -0.53 10.43 -12.12
CA SER A 95 0.85 10.73 -12.50
C SER A 95 1.40 11.91 -11.72
N MET A 96 2.70 11.92 -11.56
CA MET A 96 3.50 13.02 -11.06
C MET A 96 3.87 14.02 -12.18
N PHE A 97 3.59 13.65 -13.44
CA PHE A 97 3.89 14.44 -14.66
C PHE A 97 5.37 14.76 -14.84
N ILE A 98 6.22 13.77 -14.62
CA ILE A 98 7.65 13.83 -14.88
C ILE A 98 7.94 13.87 -16.39
N MET A 99 9.02 14.54 -16.77
CA MET A 99 9.43 14.68 -18.18
C MET A 99 10.67 13.83 -18.49
N VAL A 100 10.80 13.39 -19.73
CA VAL A 100 11.99 12.67 -20.18
C VAL A 100 13.24 13.49 -19.92
N GLY A 101 14.22 12.88 -19.27
CA GLY A 101 15.49 13.50 -18.96
C GLY A 101 15.52 14.36 -17.70
N ASP A 102 14.38 14.54 -17.03
CA ASP A 102 14.38 15.14 -15.69
C ASP A 102 15.24 14.30 -14.73
N GLU A 103 15.94 14.96 -13.81
CA GLU A 103 16.59 14.34 -12.66
C GLU A 103 15.70 14.54 -11.43
N VAL A 104 15.05 13.46 -10.99
CA VAL A 104 14.11 13.50 -9.86
C VAL A 104 14.68 12.76 -8.67
N SER A 105 14.60 13.36 -7.49
CA SER A 105 15.09 12.74 -6.25
C SER A 105 14.24 11.53 -5.86
N VAL A 106 14.84 10.57 -5.17
CA VAL A 106 14.13 9.41 -4.59
C VAL A 106 13.02 9.88 -3.65
N GLU A 107 13.28 10.95 -2.88
CA GLU A 107 12.26 11.56 -2.00
C GLU A 107 11.04 12.03 -2.79
N ASP A 108 11.26 12.84 -3.85
CA ASP A 108 10.17 13.34 -4.68
C ASP A 108 9.40 12.23 -5.38
N LEU A 109 10.10 11.19 -5.88
CA LEU A 109 9.46 10.03 -6.49
C LEU A 109 8.57 9.29 -5.48
N LEU A 110 9.07 9.04 -4.26
CA LEU A 110 8.30 8.38 -3.20
C LEU A 110 7.08 9.20 -2.77
N LEU A 111 7.23 10.51 -2.58
CA LEU A 111 6.09 11.40 -2.29
C LEU A 111 5.08 11.41 -3.44
N GLY A 112 5.53 11.45 -4.68
CA GLY A 112 4.68 11.34 -5.86
C GLY A 112 3.94 10.00 -5.94
N ILE A 113 4.57 8.89 -5.58
CA ILE A 113 3.95 7.55 -5.49
C ILE A 113 2.89 7.51 -4.41
N ILE A 114 3.21 7.98 -3.21
CA ILE A 114 2.35 7.86 -2.02
C ILE A 114 1.16 8.82 -2.10
N ILE A 115 1.41 10.09 -2.43
CA ILE A 115 0.40 11.15 -2.34
C ILE A 115 -0.41 11.26 -3.64
N ALA A 116 0.28 11.28 -4.80
CA ALA A 116 -0.37 11.41 -6.11
C ALA A 116 -0.73 10.07 -6.76
N SER A 117 -0.35 8.95 -6.15
CA SER A 117 -0.47 7.61 -6.76
C SER A 117 0.20 7.54 -8.15
N GLY A 118 1.33 8.25 -8.33
CA GLY A 118 2.03 8.43 -9.60
C GLY A 118 2.54 7.12 -10.20
N ASN A 119 1.95 6.70 -11.31
CA ASN A 119 2.40 5.49 -12.01
C ASN A 119 3.73 5.71 -12.74
N ASP A 120 3.94 6.90 -13.27
CA ASP A 120 5.19 7.35 -13.87
C ASP A 120 6.34 7.34 -12.85
N ALA A 121 6.09 7.84 -11.65
CA ALA A 121 7.04 7.82 -10.55
C ALA A 121 7.41 6.38 -10.11
N CYS A 122 6.44 5.44 -10.15
CA CYS A 122 6.71 4.03 -9.87
C CYS A 122 7.72 3.43 -10.86
N ILE A 123 7.53 3.68 -12.17
CA ILE A 123 8.46 3.18 -13.19
C ILE A 123 9.84 3.83 -13.01
N ALA A 124 9.90 5.15 -12.81
CA ALA A 124 11.16 5.86 -12.63
C ALA A 124 11.94 5.33 -11.42
N LEU A 125 11.26 5.10 -10.29
CA LEU A 125 11.86 4.53 -9.09
C LEU A 125 12.34 3.08 -9.34
N ALA A 126 11.51 2.26 -10.00
CA ALA A 126 11.82 0.87 -10.31
C ALA A 126 13.06 0.75 -11.22
N GLU A 127 13.11 1.52 -12.30
CA GLU A 127 14.24 1.56 -13.22
C GLU A 127 15.51 2.06 -12.53
N GLY A 128 15.40 3.08 -11.68
CA GLY A 128 16.53 3.61 -10.93
C GLY A 128 17.12 2.62 -9.93
N ILE A 129 16.30 1.79 -9.28
CA ILE A 129 16.74 0.80 -8.30
C ILE A 129 17.22 -0.49 -8.97
N ALA A 130 16.46 -1.03 -9.93
CA ALA A 130 16.70 -2.36 -10.49
C ALA A 130 17.14 -2.37 -11.97
N GLY A 131 17.24 -1.20 -12.59
CA GLY A 131 17.58 -1.08 -14.01
C GLY A 131 16.39 -1.24 -14.95
N THR A 132 15.43 -2.09 -14.60
CA THR A 132 14.16 -2.26 -15.33
C THR A 132 12.99 -2.45 -14.37
N GLU A 133 11.76 -2.13 -14.83
CA GLU A 133 10.57 -2.39 -14.03
C GLU A 133 10.32 -3.88 -13.83
N GLU A 134 10.68 -4.71 -14.82
CA GLU A 134 10.54 -6.16 -14.79
C GLU A 134 11.42 -6.78 -13.68
N GLU A 135 12.69 -6.38 -13.58
CA GLU A 135 13.59 -6.80 -12.50
C GLU A 135 13.11 -6.29 -11.14
N PHE A 136 12.56 -5.08 -11.09
CA PHE A 136 11.98 -4.55 -9.87
C PHE A 136 10.73 -5.35 -9.41
N ALA A 137 9.87 -5.77 -10.33
CA ALA A 137 8.73 -6.62 -10.01
C ALA A 137 9.16 -7.99 -9.44
N ILE A 138 10.28 -8.54 -9.90
CA ILE A 138 10.89 -9.74 -9.30
C ILE A 138 11.33 -9.48 -7.86
N LEU A 139 11.97 -8.33 -7.58
CA LEU A 139 12.33 -7.93 -6.21
C LEU A 139 11.08 -7.80 -5.32
N MET A 140 10.02 -7.16 -5.81
CA MET A 140 8.77 -7.01 -5.09
C MET A 140 8.15 -8.37 -4.72
N THR A 141 8.10 -9.30 -5.67
CA THR A 141 7.56 -10.65 -5.46
C THR A 141 8.45 -11.46 -4.50
N SER A 142 9.77 -11.31 -4.59
CA SER A 142 10.71 -11.93 -3.67
C SER A 142 10.50 -11.41 -2.23
N LYS A 143 10.36 -10.10 -2.08
CA LYS A 143 10.05 -9.47 -0.78
C LYS A 143 8.72 -9.91 -0.23
N ALA A 144 7.69 -10.02 -1.07
CA ALA A 144 6.39 -10.54 -0.65
C ALA A 144 6.52 -11.95 -0.04
N LYS A 145 7.26 -12.84 -0.68
CA LYS A 145 7.52 -14.21 -0.16
C LYS A 145 8.31 -14.19 1.14
N GLU A 146 9.33 -13.33 1.25
CA GLU A 146 10.09 -13.14 2.49
C GLU A 146 9.18 -12.74 3.66
N LEU A 147 8.18 -11.90 3.41
CA LEU A 147 7.21 -11.45 4.40
C LEU A 147 6.11 -12.49 4.71
N GLY A 148 6.03 -13.59 3.97
CA GLY A 148 4.99 -14.61 4.15
C GLY A 148 3.70 -14.32 3.36
N MET A 149 3.75 -13.46 2.34
CA MET A 149 2.65 -13.17 1.44
C MET A 149 2.55 -14.28 0.35
N GLU A 150 2.07 -15.45 0.74
CA GLU A 150 2.12 -16.67 -0.08
C GLU A 150 1.22 -16.62 -1.34
N ASN A 151 0.20 -15.75 -1.31
CA ASN A 151 -0.80 -15.64 -2.37
C ASN A 151 -0.65 -14.32 -3.15
N THR A 152 0.57 -13.80 -3.26
CA THR A 152 0.85 -12.52 -3.91
C THR A 152 1.91 -12.66 -4.99
N ASN A 153 1.66 -12.05 -6.13
CA ASN A 153 2.62 -11.82 -7.20
C ASN A 153 2.49 -10.39 -7.74
N PHE A 154 3.60 -9.74 -7.95
CA PHE A 154 3.68 -8.43 -8.57
C PHE A 154 4.28 -8.55 -9.97
N ALA A 155 3.54 -8.11 -11.00
CA ALA A 155 3.98 -8.09 -12.38
C ALA A 155 4.51 -6.72 -12.81
N ASN A 156 4.23 -5.66 -12.03
CA ASN A 156 4.72 -4.31 -12.28
C ASN A 156 4.79 -3.50 -10.98
N SER A 157 5.44 -2.33 -11.04
CA SER A 157 5.67 -1.46 -9.89
C SER A 157 4.48 -0.63 -9.44
N SER A 158 3.49 -0.45 -10.31
CA SER A 158 2.42 0.54 -10.12
C SER A 158 1.06 -0.06 -9.76
N GLY A 159 0.85 -1.35 -10.06
CA GLY A 159 -0.44 -2.01 -9.97
C GLY A 159 -1.37 -1.69 -11.15
N ILE A 160 -0.82 -1.22 -12.27
CA ILE A 160 -1.59 -1.15 -13.52
C ILE A 160 -2.04 -2.55 -13.92
N ASN A 161 -3.21 -2.64 -14.55
CA ASN A 161 -3.87 -3.88 -14.84
C ASN A 161 -3.00 -4.87 -15.62
N ASP A 162 -2.69 -5.98 -14.97
CA ASP A 162 -1.96 -7.11 -15.50
C ASP A 162 -2.53 -8.38 -14.87
N PRO A 163 -2.82 -9.44 -15.63
CA PRO A 163 -3.41 -10.68 -15.11
C PRO A 163 -2.51 -11.37 -14.07
N ASP A 164 -1.21 -11.11 -14.12
CA ASP A 164 -0.24 -11.68 -13.18
C ASP A 164 -0.06 -10.83 -11.90
N ASN A 165 -0.73 -9.67 -11.80
CA ASN A 165 -0.85 -8.91 -10.56
C ASN A 165 -1.99 -9.48 -9.72
N TYR A 166 -1.69 -10.20 -8.66
CA TYR A 166 -2.69 -10.70 -7.71
C TYR A 166 -2.19 -10.68 -6.28
N SER A 167 -3.13 -10.62 -5.35
CA SER A 167 -2.87 -10.67 -3.90
C SER A 167 -4.13 -11.15 -3.17
N THR A 168 -4.11 -11.10 -1.84
CA THR A 168 -5.25 -11.31 -0.96
C THR A 168 -5.31 -10.19 0.08
N VAL A 169 -6.46 -9.96 0.71
CA VAL A 169 -6.51 -8.95 1.79
C VAL A 169 -5.70 -9.36 3.02
N ARG A 170 -5.47 -10.68 3.22
CA ARG A 170 -4.56 -11.17 4.24
C ARG A 170 -3.12 -10.79 3.94
N ASP A 171 -2.66 -10.97 2.72
CA ASP A 171 -1.30 -10.61 2.30
C ASP A 171 -1.10 -9.08 2.34
N ILE A 172 -2.11 -8.31 1.92
CA ILE A 172 -2.10 -6.84 2.04
C ILE A 172 -1.99 -6.41 3.51
N LEU A 173 -2.65 -7.10 4.45
CA LEU A 173 -2.50 -6.84 5.88
C LEU A 173 -1.06 -7.10 6.37
N ILE A 174 -0.44 -8.21 5.93
CA ILE A 174 0.97 -8.53 6.25
C ILE A 174 1.88 -7.39 5.79
N MET A 175 1.74 -6.98 4.53
CA MET A 175 2.50 -5.88 3.93
C MET A 175 2.31 -4.56 4.67
N SER A 176 1.07 -4.23 5.02
CA SER A 176 0.75 -3.00 5.76
C SER A 176 1.33 -3.00 7.17
N ASN A 177 1.26 -4.13 7.87
CA ASN A 177 1.88 -4.29 9.19
C ASN A 177 3.41 -4.13 9.12
N TYR A 178 4.05 -4.67 8.09
CA TYR A 178 5.48 -4.50 7.87
C TYR A 178 5.84 -3.02 7.70
N LEU A 179 5.16 -2.31 6.81
CA LEU A 179 5.36 -0.87 6.60
C LEU A 179 5.26 -0.09 7.92
N ILE A 180 4.19 -0.29 8.69
CA ILE A 180 3.94 0.46 9.92
C ILE A 180 5.00 0.16 10.99
N LYS A 181 5.43 -1.10 11.11
CA LYS A 181 6.38 -1.53 12.14
C LYS A 181 7.83 -1.19 11.80
N GLU A 182 8.24 -1.42 10.56
CA GLU A 182 9.64 -1.32 10.15
C GLU A 182 10.01 0.08 9.62
N HIS A 183 9.02 0.84 9.14
CA HIS A 183 9.19 2.15 8.53
C HIS A 183 8.25 3.23 9.11
N PRO A 184 8.11 3.35 10.44
CA PRO A 184 7.12 4.26 11.06
C PRO A 184 7.32 5.72 10.63
N LYS A 185 8.57 6.16 10.44
CA LYS A 185 8.89 7.51 9.95
C LYS A 185 8.30 7.77 8.56
N TYR A 186 8.39 6.81 7.65
CA TYR A 186 7.88 6.95 6.28
C TYR A 186 6.39 6.64 6.18
N TYR A 187 5.85 5.88 7.13
CA TYR A 187 4.41 5.67 7.23
C TYR A 187 3.66 6.99 7.47
N GLU A 188 4.27 7.98 8.12
CA GLU A 188 3.69 9.32 8.31
C GLU A 188 3.40 10.01 6.96
N TRP A 189 4.17 9.73 5.89
CA TRP A 189 3.93 10.29 4.56
C TRP A 189 2.59 9.87 3.94
N PHE A 190 2.03 8.74 4.37
CA PHE A 190 0.71 8.29 3.93
C PHE A 190 -0.45 9.12 4.52
N ALA A 191 -0.18 9.96 5.49
CA ALA A 191 -1.14 10.92 6.05
C ALA A 191 -1.10 12.29 5.36
N GLU A 192 -0.07 12.55 4.52
CA GLU A 192 0.08 13.81 3.79
C GLU A 192 -1.02 13.95 2.74
N LYS A 193 -1.54 15.18 2.59
CA LYS A 193 -2.68 15.45 1.72
C LYS A 193 -2.32 16.15 0.43
N GLU A 194 -1.15 16.77 0.40
CA GLU A 194 -0.67 17.53 -0.74
C GLU A 194 0.85 17.40 -0.85
N PHE A 195 1.33 17.48 -2.07
CA PHE A 195 2.74 17.42 -2.41
C PHE A 195 3.01 18.37 -3.57
N THR A 196 4.09 19.09 -3.45
CA THR A 196 4.54 20.03 -4.48
C THR A 196 5.98 19.71 -4.83
N TRP A 197 6.28 19.49 -6.09
CA TRP A 197 7.63 19.34 -6.57
C TRP A 197 7.93 20.29 -7.74
N ASN A 198 9.17 20.75 -7.81
CA ASN A 198 9.62 21.65 -8.86
C ASN A 198 10.27 20.87 -9.99
N ARG A 199 9.75 21.00 -11.19
CA ARG A 199 10.39 20.46 -12.38
C ARG A 199 11.72 21.18 -12.67
N THR A 200 12.72 20.39 -13.08
CA THR A 200 13.93 20.94 -13.67
C THR A 200 13.58 21.63 -14.99
N GLY A 201 13.89 22.92 -15.12
CA GLY A 201 13.66 23.66 -16.39
C GLY A 201 12.68 24.84 -16.31
N GLY A 202 12.25 25.26 -15.12
CA GLY A 202 11.49 26.49 -14.93
C GLY A 202 9.99 26.39 -15.17
N ASP A 203 9.46 25.17 -15.24
CA ASP A 203 8.01 24.95 -15.28
C ASP A 203 7.38 25.15 -13.89
N PRO A 204 6.11 25.57 -13.84
CA PRO A 204 5.45 25.85 -12.58
C PRO A 204 5.36 24.59 -11.71
N THR A 205 5.52 24.80 -10.42
CA THR A 205 5.28 23.83 -9.38
C THR A 205 3.94 23.10 -9.58
N VAL A 206 3.96 21.79 -9.63
CA VAL A 206 2.74 20.99 -9.68
C VAL A 206 2.36 20.60 -8.25
N SER A 207 1.19 21.06 -7.82
CA SER A 207 0.62 20.70 -6.53
C SER A 207 -0.36 19.54 -6.72
N TYR A 208 -0.20 18.50 -5.90
CA TYR A 208 -1.12 17.36 -5.88
C TYR A 208 -1.90 17.38 -4.58
N THR A 209 -3.21 17.27 -4.70
CA THR A 209 -4.07 17.00 -3.55
C THR A 209 -4.37 15.51 -3.53
N HIS A 210 -4.14 14.87 -2.40
CA HIS A 210 -4.58 13.51 -2.19
C HIS A 210 -6.08 13.41 -2.48
N LEU A 211 -6.47 12.58 -3.44
CA LEU A 211 -7.87 12.30 -3.70
C LEU A 211 -8.46 11.79 -2.39
N ARG A 212 -9.28 12.62 -1.75
CA ARG A 212 -10.11 12.15 -0.64
C ARG A 212 -10.77 10.89 -1.15
N ALA A 213 -10.58 9.76 -0.46
CA ALA A 213 -11.47 8.63 -0.62
C ALA A 213 -12.87 9.24 -0.62
N HIS A 214 -13.60 9.12 -1.72
CA HIS A 214 -14.96 9.61 -1.77
C HIS A 214 -15.67 8.90 -0.61
N GLU A 215 -15.88 9.62 0.48
CA GLU A 215 -16.96 9.30 1.37
C GLU A 215 -18.19 9.36 0.48
N THR A 216 -18.58 8.20 -0.03
CA THR A 216 -19.90 8.05 -0.61
C THR A 216 -20.85 8.27 0.55
N SER A 217 -21.25 9.53 0.72
CA SER A 217 -22.42 9.87 1.46
C SER A 217 -23.58 9.15 0.76
N VAL A 218 -23.92 7.99 1.29
CA VAL A 218 -25.16 7.32 0.95
C VAL A 218 -26.25 8.16 1.59
N ASN A 219 -26.87 9.03 0.78
CA ASN A 219 -28.18 9.55 1.09
C ASN A 219 -29.22 8.47 0.86
#